data_ff1f2ece655e4054b3ee4505992850dc
#
_entry.id   ff1f2ece655e4054b3ee4505992850dc
#
_cell.length_a   1.000
_cell.length_b   1.000
_cell.length_c   1.000
_cell.angle_alpha   90.00
_cell.angle_beta   90.00
_cell.angle_gamma   90.00
#
_symmetry.space_group_name_H-M   'P 1'
#
loop_
_entity.id
_entity.type
_entity.pdbx_description
1 polymer ?
#
loop_
_entity_poly.entity_id
_entity_poly.type
_entity_poly.pdbx_seq_one_letter_code
_entity_poly.pdbx_strand_id
1 'polypeptide(L)'
;MNSGERDQLMWKELLTRGTKEGIQLQAQLRNALVDAIVDGNLPAGRRVPSSRNLAELAGVSRTTASIVLEKLAADSFLEARPRDGYYVSSALRQQKLALTRYTDRVDKPDWAHRMAHTDTRYPWQARPPGWQSCPYPFVYGEVSSQTFPFADWRDASRSALGKSAIELWGQDSGGEESPELVAQIINKILPRRGIAARPDQVMLTLGTQHGLYLIAQTLLRPGVKIGMEEPGYMDARFIFMRSGADLLSVPLDAFGMTIDKRLTDCNYLYCTPSHQAPTGVTMSTERRLGLLSHAVLHDQIIIEDDYEPELKYEGAAAAALKAMDQSGRVIYLSSLSKLVCPGLRIGYIVGPEQLVAELRSLRKLMIRQLPGNNLASAAQFIRQGHYDRLIGAMRRSLEAKATVIVDILRKELPVAQLEAPTGGSAIWMRIPGHPNAAKLRAACFDAGVLIDPVEPYFANPPKDTWVRLNFASIPKELVERGTRIFARTVRTMLQASQVKR
;
A
#
# COMPACT_ATOMS: atom_id res chain seq x y z
N MET A 1 -17.70 -51.47 -8.75
CA MET A 1 -16.43 -51.15 -8.11
C MET A 1 -16.44 -51.65 -6.68
N ASN A 2 -15.49 -52.50 -6.34
CA ASN A 2 -15.34 -53.05 -4.98
C ASN A 2 -14.85 -51.94 -4.00
N SER A 3 -15.15 -52.07 -2.71
CA SER A 3 -14.78 -51.09 -1.67
C SER A 3 -13.29 -50.72 -1.68
N GLY A 4 -12.41 -51.70 -2.00
CA GLY A 4 -10.97 -51.46 -2.13
C GLY A 4 -10.55 -50.61 -3.35
N GLU A 5 -11.27 -50.70 -4.46
CA GLU A 5 -11.00 -49.90 -5.67
C GLU A 5 -11.39 -48.44 -5.46
N ARG A 6 -12.48 -48.18 -4.74
CA ARG A 6 -12.89 -46.80 -4.37
C ARG A 6 -11.88 -46.14 -3.43
N ASP A 7 -11.33 -46.88 -2.49
CA ASP A 7 -10.34 -46.37 -1.54
C ASP A 7 -9.01 -46.05 -2.24
N GLN A 8 -8.57 -46.89 -3.15
CA GLN A 8 -7.38 -46.63 -3.97
C GLN A 8 -7.53 -45.41 -4.90
N LEU A 9 -8.70 -45.23 -5.51
CA LEU A 9 -8.98 -44.07 -6.38
C LEU A 9 -8.98 -42.78 -5.59
N MET A 10 -9.59 -42.75 -4.43
CA MET A 10 -9.61 -41.61 -3.52
C MET A 10 -8.18 -41.20 -3.08
N TRP A 11 -7.35 -42.15 -2.67
CA TRP A 11 -5.96 -41.89 -2.31
C TRP A 11 -5.16 -41.33 -3.48
N LYS A 12 -5.37 -41.84 -4.68
CA LYS A 12 -4.70 -41.37 -5.89
C LYS A 12 -5.09 -39.95 -6.24
N GLU A 13 -6.37 -39.59 -6.13
CA GLU A 13 -6.86 -38.23 -6.35
C GLU A 13 -6.32 -37.23 -5.31
N LEU A 14 -6.30 -37.61 -4.03
CA LEU A 14 -5.76 -36.77 -2.95
C LEU A 14 -4.27 -36.44 -3.16
N LEU A 15 -3.50 -37.44 -3.59
CA LEU A 15 -2.05 -37.28 -3.79
C LEU A 15 -1.69 -36.54 -5.08
N THR A 16 -2.56 -36.61 -6.12
CA THR A 16 -2.32 -35.91 -7.40
C THR A 16 -2.61 -34.40 -7.31
N ARG A 17 -3.50 -33.95 -6.42
CA ARG A 17 -3.82 -32.53 -6.21
C ARG A 17 -2.66 -31.71 -5.62
N GLY A 18 -1.66 -32.37 -5.02
CA GLY A 18 -0.53 -31.73 -4.34
C GLY A 18 0.74 -31.53 -5.16
N THR A 19 0.77 -31.95 -6.44
CA THR A 19 1.97 -31.85 -7.29
C THR A 19 2.16 -30.43 -7.82
N LYS A 20 3.18 -29.71 -7.27
CA LYS A 20 3.66 -28.43 -7.81
C LYS A 20 5.08 -28.59 -8.29
N GLU A 21 5.40 -28.11 -9.49
CA GLU A 21 6.76 -28.08 -10.03
C GLU A 21 7.71 -27.32 -9.10
N GLY A 22 8.89 -27.89 -8.86
CA GLY A 22 9.95 -27.28 -8.06
C GLY A 22 9.99 -27.59 -6.55
N ILE A 23 9.04 -28.41 -6.02
CA ILE A 23 9.04 -28.84 -4.62
C ILE A 23 9.54 -30.27 -4.51
N GLN A 24 10.37 -30.56 -3.48
CA GLN A 24 10.82 -31.93 -3.21
C GLN A 24 9.63 -32.87 -2.97
N LEU A 25 9.66 -34.07 -3.57
CA LEU A 25 8.58 -35.09 -3.49
C LEU A 25 8.15 -35.42 -2.06
N GLN A 26 9.08 -35.41 -1.10
CA GLN A 26 8.77 -35.62 0.33
C GLN A 26 7.87 -34.51 0.87
N ALA A 27 8.14 -33.26 0.53
CA ALA A 27 7.34 -32.10 0.98
C ALA A 27 5.95 -32.09 0.31
N GLN A 28 5.88 -32.48 -0.96
CA GLN A 28 4.61 -32.61 -1.68
C GLN A 28 3.70 -33.65 -1.03
N LEU A 29 4.24 -34.84 -0.74
CA LEU A 29 3.46 -35.92 -0.09
C LEU A 29 2.99 -35.51 1.31
N ARG A 30 3.86 -34.85 2.10
CA ARG A 30 3.50 -34.34 3.41
C ARG A 30 2.36 -33.33 3.34
N ASN A 31 2.49 -32.33 2.47
CA ASN A 31 1.48 -31.28 2.32
C ASN A 31 0.14 -31.83 1.84
N ALA A 32 0.12 -32.75 0.87
CA ALA A 32 -1.09 -33.38 0.40
C ALA A 32 -1.84 -34.12 1.52
N LEU A 33 -1.12 -34.82 2.41
CA LEU A 33 -1.72 -35.50 3.55
C LEU A 33 -2.22 -34.51 4.61
N VAL A 34 -1.46 -33.46 4.92
CA VAL A 34 -1.86 -32.40 5.86
C VAL A 34 -3.14 -31.71 5.36
N ASP A 35 -3.16 -31.28 4.10
CA ASP A 35 -4.31 -30.60 3.50
C ASP A 35 -5.54 -31.51 3.55
N ALA A 36 -5.40 -32.80 3.19
CA ALA A 36 -6.52 -33.75 3.25
C ALA A 36 -7.07 -33.97 4.66
N ILE A 37 -6.21 -33.94 5.69
CA ILE A 37 -6.62 -34.04 7.09
C ILE A 37 -7.30 -32.76 7.56
N VAL A 38 -6.72 -31.60 7.25
CA VAL A 38 -7.24 -30.28 7.65
C VAL A 38 -8.58 -29.99 6.99
N ASP A 39 -8.72 -30.30 5.71
CA ASP A 39 -9.95 -30.12 4.93
C ASP A 39 -11.06 -31.13 5.31
N GLY A 40 -10.70 -32.15 6.10
CA GLY A 40 -11.64 -33.19 6.54
C GLY A 40 -11.87 -34.31 5.53
N ASN A 41 -11.16 -34.32 4.41
CA ASN A 41 -11.18 -35.39 3.41
C ASN A 41 -10.65 -36.72 3.99
N LEU A 42 -9.74 -36.63 4.96
CA LEU A 42 -9.29 -37.75 5.79
C LEU A 42 -9.81 -37.52 7.23
N PRO A 43 -10.94 -38.15 7.60
CA PRO A 43 -11.54 -37.94 8.92
C PRO A 43 -10.71 -38.55 10.05
N ALA A 44 -10.82 -38.00 11.24
CA ALA A 44 -10.17 -38.51 12.45
C ALA A 44 -10.49 -39.98 12.71
N GLY A 45 -9.49 -40.75 13.10
CA GLY A 45 -9.60 -42.20 13.30
C GLY A 45 -9.49 -43.03 12.02
N ARG A 46 -9.40 -42.40 10.84
CA ARG A 46 -9.21 -43.14 9.58
C ARG A 46 -7.80 -43.70 9.51
N ARG A 47 -7.70 -44.96 9.10
CA ARG A 47 -6.41 -45.62 8.88
C ARG A 47 -5.73 -45.06 7.62
N VAL A 48 -4.48 -44.71 7.70
CA VAL A 48 -3.64 -44.27 6.56
C VAL A 48 -2.98 -45.50 5.94
N PRO A 49 -2.81 -45.57 4.61
CA PRO A 49 -2.10 -46.65 3.96
C PRO A 49 -0.72 -46.91 4.56
N SER A 50 -0.28 -48.16 4.56
CA SER A 50 1.06 -48.53 5.00
C SER A 50 2.13 -47.77 4.18
N SER A 51 3.33 -47.60 4.73
CA SER A 51 4.43 -46.93 3.99
C SER A 51 4.74 -47.56 2.64
N ARG A 52 4.51 -48.86 2.46
CA ARG A 52 4.64 -49.56 1.20
C ARG A 52 3.53 -49.15 0.19
N ASN A 53 2.28 -49.20 0.63
CA ASN A 53 1.15 -48.83 -0.22
C ASN A 53 1.12 -47.34 -0.52
N LEU A 54 1.49 -46.50 0.45
CA LEU A 54 1.58 -45.05 0.25
C LEU A 54 2.68 -44.66 -0.73
N ALA A 55 3.80 -45.37 -0.70
CA ALA A 55 4.89 -45.18 -1.66
C ALA A 55 4.46 -45.53 -3.10
N GLU A 56 3.72 -46.62 -3.25
CA GLU A 56 3.19 -47.07 -4.53
C GLU A 56 2.14 -46.10 -5.10
N LEU A 57 1.22 -45.60 -4.24
CA LEU A 57 0.18 -44.63 -4.62
C LEU A 57 0.73 -43.25 -4.98
N ALA A 58 1.79 -42.79 -4.28
CA ALA A 58 2.38 -41.49 -4.46
C ALA A 58 3.57 -41.47 -5.43
N GLY A 59 4.02 -42.62 -5.95
CA GLY A 59 5.17 -42.72 -6.85
C GLY A 59 6.50 -42.32 -6.18
N VAL A 60 6.67 -42.55 -4.87
CA VAL A 60 7.86 -42.22 -4.09
C VAL A 60 8.56 -43.47 -3.55
N SER A 61 9.80 -43.32 -3.02
CA SER A 61 10.44 -44.45 -2.33
C SER A 61 9.72 -44.79 -1.02
N ARG A 62 9.80 -46.06 -0.60
CA ARG A 62 9.26 -46.53 0.69
C ARG A 62 9.89 -45.75 1.86
N THR A 63 11.18 -45.44 1.78
CA THR A 63 11.87 -44.63 2.78
C THR A 63 11.28 -43.23 2.89
N THR A 64 10.99 -42.59 1.78
CA THR A 64 10.33 -41.28 1.72
C THR A 64 8.96 -41.32 2.38
N ALA A 65 8.14 -42.33 2.05
CA ALA A 65 6.83 -42.49 2.66
C ALA A 65 6.91 -42.75 4.18
N SER A 66 7.87 -43.58 4.65
CA SER A 66 8.08 -43.82 6.08
C SER A 66 8.45 -42.54 6.82
N ILE A 67 9.39 -41.78 6.31
CA ILE A 67 9.81 -40.49 6.91
C ILE A 67 8.65 -39.52 7.02
N VAL A 68 7.79 -39.45 5.98
CA VAL A 68 6.62 -38.57 6.01
C VAL A 68 5.62 -39.01 7.07
N LEU A 69 5.31 -40.31 7.17
CA LEU A 69 4.40 -40.83 8.18
C LEU A 69 4.90 -40.61 9.60
N GLU A 70 6.21 -40.85 9.85
CA GLU A 70 6.85 -40.60 11.14
C GLU A 70 6.81 -39.11 11.52
N LYS A 71 7.12 -38.21 10.59
CA LYS A 71 7.01 -36.76 10.81
C LYS A 71 5.58 -36.33 11.11
N LEU A 72 4.59 -36.81 10.36
CA LEU A 72 3.20 -36.50 10.62
C LEU A 72 2.72 -37.03 11.97
N ALA A 73 3.27 -38.17 12.45
CA ALA A 73 3.00 -38.65 13.77
C ALA A 73 3.68 -37.80 14.84
N ALA A 74 4.91 -37.38 14.64
CA ALA A 74 5.61 -36.45 15.51
C ALA A 74 4.91 -35.08 15.61
N ASP A 75 4.38 -34.59 14.49
CA ASP A 75 3.60 -33.34 14.38
C ASP A 75 2.13 -33.52 14.88
N SER A 76 1.75 -34.68 15.44
CA SER A 76 0.41 -35.00 15.97
C SER A 76 -0.73 -34.99 14.95
N PHE A 77 -0.46 -35.04 13.66
CA PHE A 77 -1.46 -35.24 12.61
C PHE A 77 -1.89 -36.71 12.54
N LEU A 78 -0.98 -37.64 12.88
CA LEU A 78 -1.25 -39.07 12.88
C LEU A 78 -0.95 -39.67 14.26
N GLU A 79 -1.64 -40.77 14.60
CA GLU A 79 -1.36 -41.62 15.76
C GLU A 79 -0.76 -42.94 15.28
N ALA A 80 0.46 -43.26 15.72
CA ALA A 80 1.05 -44.56 15.44
C ALA A 80 0.52 -45.61 16.40
N ARG A 81 -0.08 -46.69 15.89
CA ARG A 81 -0.53 -47.86 16.69
C ARG A 81 0.43 -49.01 16.47
N PRO A 82 1.06 -49.53 17.55
CA PRO A 82 2.02 -50.62 17.42
C PRO A 82 1.44 -51.82 16.66
N ARG A 83 2.13 -52.28 15.63
CA ARG A 83 1.74 -53.42 14.76
C ARG A 83 0.47 -53.24 13.90
N ASP A 84 -0.19 -52.06 13.98
CA ASP A 84 -1.45 -51.80 13.27
C ASP A 84 -1.33 -50.65 12.23
N GLY A 85 -0.37 -49.74 12.39
CA GLY A 85 -0.09 -48.68 11.42
C GLY A 85 -0.39 -47.27 11.94
N TYR A 86 -0.69 -46.36 11.00
CA TYR A 86 -0.93 -44.97 11.30
C TYR A 86 -2.41 -44.62 11.10
N TYR A 87 -2.93 -43.79 12.00
CA TYR A 87 -4.33 -43.33 11.99
C TYR A 87 -4.37 -41.81 12.10
N VAL A 88 -5.34 -41.18 11.47
CA VAL A 88 -5.57 -39.73 11.60
C VAL A 88 -5.90 -39.41 13.05
N SER A 89 -5.19 -38.46 13.66
CA SER A 89 -5.31 -38.16 15.08
C SER A 89 -6.72 -37.69 15.46
N SER A 90 -7.23 -38.25 16.57
CA SER A 90 -8.53 -37.85 17.11
C SER A 90 -8.48 -36.54 17.92
N ALA A 91 -7.30 -36.09 18.31
CA ALA A 91 -7.09 -34.84 19.05
C ALA A 91 -7.52 -33.61 18.20
N LEU A 92 -7.32 -33.66 16.89
CA LEU A 92 -7.76 -32.60 15.95
C LEU A 92 -9.30 -32.46 15.88
N ARG A 93 -10.03 -33.54 16.11
CA ARG A 93 -11.50 -33.54 16.13
C ARG A 93 -12.06 -32.88 17.40
N GLN A 94 -11.39 -33.06 18.53
CA GLN A 94 -11.82 -32.46 19.80
C GLN A 94 -11.68 -30.95 19.79
N GLN A 95 -10.64 -30.40 19.18
CA GLN A 95 -10.49 -28.95 18.97
C GLN A 95 -11.57 -28.35 18.05
N LYS A 96 -11.91 -29.02 16.93
CA LYS A 96 -13.00 -28.56 16.04
C LYS A 96 -14.38 -28.64 16.71
N LEU A 97 -14.66 -29.66 17.50
CA LEU A 97 -15.96 -29.82 18.22
C LEU A 97 -16.13 -28.84 19.39
N ALA A 98 -15.03 -28.42 20.03
CA ALA A 98 -15.07 -27.39 21.06
C ALA A 98 -15.43 -26.01 20.45
N LEU A 99 -14.98 -25.72 19.23
CA LEU A 99 -15.26 -24.47 18.51
C LEU A 99 -16.68 -24.42 17.91
N THR A 100 -17.31 -25.59 17.60
CA THR A 100 -18.65 -25.66 17.00
C THR A 100 -19.79 -25.61 18.02
N ARG A 101 -19.52 -25.69 19.31
CA ARG A 101 -20.53 -25.61 20.39
C ARG A 101 -20.86 -24.20 20.88
N TYR A 102 -20.34 -23.16 20.20
CA TYR A 102 -20.84 -21.80 20.38
C TYR A 102 -22.17 -21.69 19.62
N THR A 103 -23.25 -22.03 20.30
CA THR A 103 -24.61 -22.00 19.79
C THR A 103 -25.06 -20.56 19.57
N ASP A 104 -25.82 -20.33 18.48
CA ASP A 104 -26.48 -19.09 18.05
C ASP A 104 -27.49 -18.46 19.06
N ARG A 105 -27.44 -18.82 20.34
CA ARG A 105 -28.41 -18.41 21.39
C ARG A 105 -27.85 -17.51 22.48
N VAL A 106 -26.74 -16.85 22.23
CA VAL A 106 -26.27 -15.79 23.15
C VAL A 106 -26.71 -14.45 22.60
N ASP A 107 -27.38 -13.64 23.41
CA ASP A 107 -27.64 -12.23 23.10
C ASP A 107 -26.35 -11.58 22.64
N LYS A 108 -26.29 -11.25 21.35
CA LYS A 108 -25.09 -10.64 20.78
C LYS A 108 -25.00 -9.20 21.31
N PRO A 109 -23.84 -8.79 21.83
CA PRO A 109 -23.66 -7.41 22.26
C PRO A 109 -23.97 -6.42 21.12
N ASP A 110 -24.65 -5.34 21.44
CA ASP A 110 -24.79 -4.22 20.51
C ASP A 110 -23.45 -3.49 20.35
N TRP A 111 -22.69 -3.88 19.35
CA TRP A 111 -21.40 -3.30 19.04
C TRP A 111 -21.51 -1.86 18.54
N ALA A 112 -22.64 -1.47 17.93
CA ALA A 112 -22.84 -0.10 17.45
C ALA A 112 -22.79 0.90 18.61
N HIS A 113 -23.45 0.59 19.74
CA HIS A 113 -23.39 1.41 20.96
C HIS A 113 -22.04 1.35 21.71
N ARG A 114 -21.21 0.36 21.43
CA ARG A 114 -19.92 0.20 22.10
C ARG A 114 -18.75 0.82 21.34
N MET A 115 -18.93 1.12 20.06
CA MET A 115 -17.91 1.74 19.22
C MET A 115 -17.88 3.25 19.43
N ALA A 116 -16.71 3.79 19.81
CA ALA A 116 -16.54 5.21 20.08
C ALA A 116 -16.68 6.12 18.84
N HIS A 117 -16.52 5.55 17.62
CA HIS A 117 -16.49 6.28 16.36
C HIS A 117 -17.26 5.53 15.28
N THR A 118 -18.60 5.71 15.27
CA THR A 118 -19.48 5.06 14.27
C THR A 118 -19.65 5.87 13.00
N ASP A 119 -19.46 7.20 13.04
CA ASP A 119 -19.78 8.10 11.93
C ASP A 119 -18.64 8.36 10.94
N THR A 120 -17.43 7.88 11.25
CA THR A 120 -16.26 8.04 10.37
C THR A 120 -16.05 6.80 9.51
N ARG A 121 -17.07 6.37 8.78
CA ARG A 121 -16.91 5.32 7.78
C ARG A 121 -16.01 5.84 6.68
N TYR A 122 -14.79 5.32 6.63
CA TYR A 122 -13.90 5.55 5.51
C TYR A 122 -14.60 5.13 4.21
N PRO A 123 -14.78 6.00 3.22
CA PRO A 123 -15.50 5.68 1.99
C PRO A 123 -14.63 4.81 1.08
N TRP A 124 -14.18 3.68 1.62
CA TRP A 124 -13.44 2.71 0.83
C TRP A 124 -14.36 2.15 -0.24
N GLN A 125 -14.20 2.63 -1.46
CA GLN A 125 -14.81 1.98 -2.59
C GLN A 125 -13.89 0.83 -3.00
N ALA A 126 -14.30 -0.38 -2.66
CA ALA A 126 -13.63 -1.57 -3.14
C ALA A 126 -13.60 -1.54 -4.68
N ARG A 127 -12.45 -1.81 -5.27
CA ARG A 127 -12.36 -2.02 -6.71
C ARG A 127 -13.28 -3.18 -7.10
N PRO A 128 -13.83 -3.18 -8.32
CA PRO A 128 -14.74 -4.23 -8.78
C PRO A 128 -14.11 -5.64 -8.63
N PRO A 129 -14.89 -6.69 -8.34
CA PRO A 129 -14.37 -8.05 -8.34
C PRO A 129 -13.65 -8.37 -9.65
N GLY A 130 -12.50 -9.04 -9.58
CA GLY A 130 -11.71 -9.39 -10.76
C GLY A 130 -10.91 -8.24 -11.40
N TRP A 131 -10.81 -7.09 -10.74
CA TRP A 131 -10.09 -5.93 -11.27
C TRP A 131 -8.62 -6.23 -11.63
N GLN A 132 -8.00 -7.23 -10.99
CA GLN A 132 -6.61 -7.63 -11.28
C GLN A 132 -6.41 -8.17 -12.70
N SER A 133 -7.48 -8.67 -13.32
CA SER A 133 -7.48 -9.13 -14.71
C SER A 133 -7.79 -8.02 -15.73
N CYS A 134 -8.03 -6.78 -15.25
CA CYS A 134 -8.29 -5.65 -16.13
C CYS A 134 -7.04 -5.31 -16.96
N PRO A 135 -7.12 -5.28 -18.30
CA PRO A 135 -5.94 -5.12 -19.14
C PRO A 135 -5.30 -3.73 -19.08
N TYR A 136 -6.06 -2.68 -18.71
CA TYR A 136 -5.59 -1.29 -18.67
C TYR A 136 -5.87 -0.62 -17.32
N PRO A 137 -5.09 -0.98 -16.26
CA PRO A 137 -5.31 -0.46 -14.90
C PRO A 137 -4.64 0.90 -14.71
N PHE A 138 -5.38 1.99 -14.89
CA PHE A 138 -4.93 3.36 -14.56
C PHE A 138 -5.22 3.68 -13.10
N VAL A 139 -4.71 2.87 -12.19
CA VAL A 139 -5.00 2.92 -10.75
C VAL A 139 -3.75 3.13 -9.92
N TYR A 140 -3.96 3.65 -8.73
CA TYR A 140 -2.92 3.94 -7.77
C TYR A 140 -2.49 2.71 -6.96
N GLY A 141 -1.22 2.68 -6.54
CA GLY A 141 -0.73 1.75 -5.53
C GLY A 141 -0.28 0.39 -6.05
N GLU A 142 -0.18 0.20 -7.37
CA GLU A 142 0.31 -1.04 -7.96
C GLU A 142 1.79 -0.93 -8.36
N VAL A 143 2.50 -2.05 -8.26
CA VAL A 143 3.90 -2.17 -8.71
C VAL A 143 3.93 -2.65 -10.15
N SER A 144 4.64 -1.95 -11.01
CA SER A 144 4.96 -2.47 -12.33
C SER A 144 6.04 -3.55 -12.21
N SER A 145 5.72 -4.77 -12.63
CA SER A 145 6.70 -5.85 -12.72
C SER A 145 7.87 -5.55 -13.66
N GLN A 146 7.68 -4.60 -14.59
CA GLN A 146 8.72 -4.17 -15.53
C GLN A 146 9.72 -3.18 -14.91
N THR A 147 9.29 -2.40 -13.93
CA THR A 147 10.15 -1.36 -13.31
C THR A 147 10.71 -1.74 -11.96
N PHE A 148 10.12 -2.74 -11.28
CA PHE A 148 10.63 -3.19 -9.99
C PHE A 148 11.97 -3.93 -10.17
N PRO A 149 13.03 -3.54 -9.47
CA PRO A 149 14.35 -4.10 -9.64
C PRO A 149 14.52 -5.42 -8.85
N PHE A 150 13.89 -6.50 -9.29
CA PHE A 150 13.86 -7.79 -8.60
C PHE A 150 15.23 -8.34 -8.21
N ALA A 151 16.23 -8.24 -9.09
CA ALA A 151 17.57 -8.72 -8.80
C ALA A 151 18.24 -7.90 -7.70
N ASP A 152 18.22 -6.58 -7.84
CA ASP A 152 18.81 -5.64 -6.89
C ASP A 152 18.14 -5.74 -5.50
N TRP A 153 16.81 -5.86 -5.48
CA TRP A 153 16.08 -6.04 -4.23
C TRP A 153 16.38 -7.37 -3.55
N ARG A 154 16.49 -8.45 -4.33
CA ARG A 154 16.87 -9.77 -3.82
C ARG A 154 18.27 -9.76 -3.20
N ASP A 155 19.22 -9.09 -3.83
CA ASP A 155 20.59 -9.01 -3.33
C ASP A 155 20.69 -8.17 -2.04
N ALA A 156 19.96 -7.05 -1.99
CA ALA A 156 19.82 -6.25 -0.76
C ALA A 156 19.17 -7.06 0.36
N SER A 157 18.12 -7.82 0.07
CA SER A 157 17.43 -8.68 1.04
C SER A 157 18.30 -9.84 1.51
N ARG A 158 19.09 -10.47 0.63
CA ARG A 158 20.07 -11.50 1.02
C ARG A 158 21.11 -10.94 1.99
N SER A 159 21.61 -9.73 1.73
CA SER A 159 22.54 -9.05 2.64
C SER A 159 21.90 -8.78 4.01
N ALA A 160 20.63 -8.42 4.05
CA ALA A 160 19.88 -8.20 5.28
C ALA A 160 19.56 -9.50 6.06
N LEU A 161 19.65 -10.67 5.43
CA LEU A 161 19.46 -11.99 6.05
C LEU A 161 20.79 -12.65 6.47
N GLY A 162 21.92 -11.97 6.36
CA GLY A 162 23.19 -12.44 6.91
C GLY A 162 23.15 -12.51 8.44
N LYS A 163 23.96 -13.42 9.04
CA LYS A 163 23.98 -13.68 10.49
C LYS A 163 24.10 -12.39 11.30
N SER A 164 25.08 -11.54 11.01
CA SER A 164 25.33 -10.29 11.71
C SER A 164 24.18 -9.28 11.56
N ALA A 165 23.51 -9.25 10.41
CA ALA A 165 22.34 -8.40 10.21
C ALA A 165 21.15 -8.89 11.05
N ILE A 166 20.93 -10.22 11.09
CA ILE A 166 19.85 -10.82 11.90
C ILE A 166 20.09 -10.57 13.40
N GLU A 167 21.34 -10.66 13.87
CA GLU A 167 21.71 -10.36 15.26
C GLU A 167 21.38 -8.91 15.64
N LEU A 168 21.40 -7.97 14.69
CA LEU A 168 21.04 -6.57 14.91
C LEU A 168 19.52 -6.36 14.90
N TRP A 169 18.85 -6.73 13.81
CA TRP A 169 17.42 -6.40 13.65
C TRP A 169 16.46 -7.44 14.26
N GLY A 170 16.95 -8.63 14.60
CA GLY A 170 16.17 -9.70 15.22
C GLY A 170 15.90 -9.52 16.70
N GLN A 171 16.55 -8.56 17.35
CA GLN A 171 16.34 -8.25 18.76
C GLN A 171 15.22 -7.23 18.96
N ASP A 172 14.67 -7.17 20.16
CA ASP A 172 13.79 -6.08 20.57
C ASP A 172 14.61 -4.80 20.71
N SER A 173 14.44 -3.88 19.77
CA SER A 173 15.13 -2.58 19.78
C SER A 173 14.63 -1.62 20.88
N GLY A 174 13.62 -2.00 21.66
CA GLY A 174 13.00 -1.10 22.63
C GLY A 174 12.25 0.07 22.01
N GLY A 175 12.06 0.07 20.68
CA GLY A 175 11.44 1.17 19.91
C GLY A 175 12.45 2.13 19.29
N GLU A 176 13.75 1.83 19.39
CA GLU A 176 14.83 2.58 18.75
C GLU A 176 14.73 2.51 17.21
N GLU A 177 15.30 3.50 16.55
CA GLU A 177 15.37 3.53 15.08
C GLU A 177 16.44 2.56 14.55
N SER A 178 16.30 2.11 13.30
CA SER A 178 17.38 1.45 12.58
C SER A 178 18.47 2.49 12.25
N PRO A 179 19.65 2.45 12.91
CA PRO A 179 20.67 3.47 12.69
C PRO A 179 21.22 3.45 11.25
N GLU A 180 21.27 2.26 10.65
CA GLU A 180 21.74 2.11 9.27
C GLU A 180 20.78 2.81 8.28
N LEU A 181 19.46 2.59 8.40
CA LEU A 181 18.50 3.21 7.50
C LEU A 181 18.40 4.71 7.73
N VAL A 182 18.41 5.16 8.99
CA VAL A 182 18.43 6.59 9.33
C VAL A 182 19.66 7.27 8.73
N ALA A 183 20.84 6.65 8.82
CA ALA A 183 22.05 7.18 8.20
C ALA A 183 21.92 7.29 6.66
N GLN A 184 21.33 6.29 5.99
CA GLN A 184 21.09 6.38 4.54
C GLN A 184 20.11 7.51 4.19
N ILE A 185 19.05 7.69 4.97
CA ILE A 185 18.07 8.76 4.77
C ILE A 185 18.76 10.13 4.93
N ILE A 186 19.50 10.34 6.00
CA ILE A 186 20.17 11.62 6.29
C ILE A 186 21.24 11.94 5.22
N ASN A 187 22.05 10.94 4.83
CA ASN A 187 23.20 11.19 3.98
C ASN A 187 22.91 11.15 2.49
N LYS A 188 21.83 10.46 2.05
CA LYS A 188 21.54 10.25 0.61
C LYS A 188 20.18 10.76 0.16
N ILE A 189 19.15 10.67 1.01
CA ILE A 189 17.79 11.02 0.60
C ILE A 189 17.48 12.50 0.90
N LEU A 190 17.64 12.93 2.15
CA LEU A 190 17.32 14.30 2.58
C LEU A 190 18.08 15.39 1.83
N PRO A 191 19.40 15.24 1.51
CA PRO A 191 20.14 16.26 0.77
C PRO A 191 19.55 16.57 -0.63
N ARG A 192 18.88 15.61 -1.27
CA ARG A 192 18.20 15.82 -2.57
C ARG A 192 17.03 16.80 -2.46
N ARG A 193 16.51 16.95 -1.25
CA ARG A 193 15.42 17.88 -0.93
C ARG A 193 15.92 19.17 -0.26
N GLY A 194 17.24 19.32 -0.11
CA GLY A 194 17.89 20.43 0.59
C GLY A 194 17.73 20.36 2.11
N ILE A 195 17.32 19.21 2.67
CA ILE A 195 17.09 19.05 4.11
C ILE A 195 18.36 18.52 4.77
N ALA A 196 18.78 19.20 5.85
CA ALA A 196 19.77 18.68 6.79
C ALA A 196 19.07 18.29 8.10
N ALA A 197 19.40 17.12 8.65
CA ALA A 197 18.82 16.65 9.91
C ALA A 197 19.83 15.84 10.72
N ARG A 198 19.66 15.83 12.03
CA ARG A 198 20.36 14.93 12.95
C ARG A 198 19.53 13.65 13.16
N PRO A 199 20.14 12.54 13.63
CA PRO A 199 19.42 11.27 13.87
C PRO A 199 18.24 11.39 14.87
N ASP A 200 18.35 12.28 15.85
CA ASP A 200 17.29 12.56 16.83
C ASP A 200 16.07 13.27 16.24
N GLN A 201 16.23 13.89 15.09
CA GLN A 201 15.18 14.59 14.33
C GLN A 201 14.49 13.71 13.30
N VAL A 202 14.94 12.46 13.09
CA VAL A 202 14.40 11.53 12.09
C VAL A 202 13.71 10.36 12.76
N MET A 203 12.49 10.06 12.38
CA MET A 203 11.71 8.92 12.87
C MET A 203 11.20 8.08 11.69
N LEU A 204 11.40 6.77 11.75
CA LEU A 204 10.88 5.83 10.77
C LEU A 204 9.42 5.47 11.05
N THR A 205 8.64 5.22 9.99
CA THR A 205 7.22 4.89 10.07
C THR A 205 6.82 3.75 9.12
N LEU A 206 5.63 3.16 9.31
CA LEU A 206 5.02 2.22 8.35
C LEU A 206 4.37 2.99 7.17
N GLY A 207 5.17 3.75 6.44
CA GLY A 207 4.71 4.66 5.39
C GLY A 207 4.15 5.98 5.94
N THR A 208 3.85 6.93 5.04
CA THR A 208 3.35 8.27 5.39
C THR A 208 2.01 8.23 6.12
N GLN A 209 1.10 7.33 5.77
CA GLN A 209 -0.20 7.19 6.44
C GLN A 209 -0.07 6.91 7.94
N HIS A 210 0.87 6.04 8.34
CA HIS A 210 1.19 5.82 9.76
C HIS A 210 1.77 7.07 10.41
N GLY A 211 2.67 7.77 9.69
CA GLY A 211 3.22 9.04 10.15
C GLY A 211 2.15 10.11 10.38
N LEU A 212 1.23 10.28 9.43
CA LEU A 212 0.08 11.18 9.55
C LEU A 212 -0.81 10.82 10.74
N TYR A 213 -1.08 9.53 10.95
CA TYR A 213 -1.87 9.07 12.08
C TYR A 213 -1.20 9.42 13.43
N LEU A 214 0.11 9.18 13.56
CA LEU A 214 0.87 9.52 14.77
C LEU A 214 0.87 11.03 15.01
N ILE A 215 1.10 11.85 13.98
CA ILE A 215 1.05 13.32 14.07
C ILE A 215 -0.35 13.78 14.50
N ALA A 216 -1.40 13.22 13.91
CA ALA A 216 -2.77 13.56 14.26
C ALA A 216 -3.10 13.23 15.72
N GLN A 217 -2.69 12.05 16.21
CA GLN A 217 -2.91 11.65 17.60
C GLN A 217 -2.12 12.48 18.61
N THR A 218 -0.96 13.01 18.21
CA THR A 218 -0.12 13.82 19.10
C THR A 218 -0.53 15.29 19.11
N LEU A 219 -0.92 15.86 17.97
CA LEU A 219 -1.11 17.30 17.81
C LEU A 219 -2.58 17.73 17.67
N LEU A 220 -3.47 16.85 17.17
CA LEU A 220 -4.83 17.22 16.86
C LEU A 220 -5.81 16.73 17.93
N ARG A 221 -6.83 17.55 18.22
CA ARG A 221 -7.90 17.29 19.19
C ARG A 221 -9.10 18.16 18.84
N PRO A 222 -10.27 17.91 19.43
CA PRO A 222 -11.43 18.82 19.27
C PRO A 222 -11.09 20.28 19.58
N GLY A 223 -11.53 21.19 18.71
CA GLY A 223 -11.27 22.64 18.81
C GLY A 223 -9.94 23.08 18.16
N VAL A 224 -9.13 22.17 17.66
CA VAL A 224 -7.93 22.49 16.87
C VAL A 224 -8.31 22.58 15.40
N LYS A 225 -7.94 23.67 14.72
CA LYS A 225 -8.22 23.88 13.30
C LYS A 225 -7.02 23.51 12.44
N ILE A 226 -7.26 22.75 11.36
CA ILE A 226 -6.25 22.40 10.36
C ILE A 226 -6.71 22.78 8.96
N GLY A 227 -5.94 23.62 8.28
CA GLY A 227 -6.13 23.97 6.86
C GLY A 227 -5.57 22.88 5.96
N MET A 228 -6.38 22.39 5.02
CA MET A 228 -6.04 21.32 4.10
C MET A 228 -6.43 21.67 2.68
N GLU A 229 -5.61 21.31 1.72
CA GLU A 229 -5.85 21.47 0.27
C GLU A 229 -7.20 20.89 -0.17
N GLU A 230 -7.90 21.58 -1.11
CA GLU A 230 -9.18 21.17 -1.70
C GLU A 230 -9.15 21.28 -3.23
N PRO A 231 -9.23 20.17 -4.00
CA PRO A 231 -9.24 18.80 -3.50
C PRO A 231 -7.92 18.42 -2.79
N GLY A 232 -7.99 17.47 -1.86
CA GLY A 232 -6.84 17.09 -1.02
C GLY A 232 -6.75 15.58 -0.77
N TYR A 233 -5.63 15.14 -0.21
CA TYR A 233 -5.39 13.72 0.04
C TYR A 233 -6.42 13.14 1.03
N MET A 234 -7.20 12.18 0.53
CA MET A 234 -8.37 11.68 1.27
C MET A 234 -8.00 11.01 2.59
N ASP A 235 -6.92 10.20 2.65
CA ASP A 235 -6.55 9.50 3.88
C ASP A 235 -6.14 10.48 4.98
N ALA A 236 -5.42 11.55 4.64
CA ALA A 236 -5.10 12.61 5.58
C ALA A 236 -6.39 13.27 6.12
N ARG A 237 -7.35 13.58 5.25
CA ARG A 237 -8.65 14.13 5.63
C ARG A 237 -9.34 13.26 6.68
N PHE A 238 -9.45 11.95 6.43
CA PHE A 238 -10.13 11.04 7.35
C PHE A 238 -9.35 10.84 8.66
N ILE A 239 -8.03 10.80 8.61
CA ILE A 239 -7.19 10.73 9.80
C ILE A 239 -7.41 11.96 10.68
N PHE A 240 -7.42 13.16 10.10
CA PHE A 240 -7.62 14.40 10.84
C PHE A 240 -9.04 14.53 11.38
N MET A 241 -10.07 14.19 10.59
CA MET A 241 -11.46 14.13 11.07
C MET A 241 -11.61 13.18 12.27
N ARG A 242 -10.94 12.02 12.20
CA ARG A 242 -11.01 11.03 13.28
C ARG A 242 -10.35 11.50 14.57
N SER A 243 -9.39 12.42 14.52
CA SER A 243 -8.81 13.04 15.72
C SER A 243 -9.73 14.12 16.35
N GLY A 244 -10.84 14.44 15.69
CA GLY A 244 -11.77 15.47 16.12
C GLY A 244 -11.36 16.89 15.77
N ALA A 245 -10.35 17.09 14.94
CA ALA A 245 -9.95 18.42 14.49
C ALA A 245 -10.97 19.04 13.52
N ASP A 246 -11.08 20.36 13.55
CA ASP A 246 -11.88 21.14 12.62
C ASP A 246 -11.13 21.35 11.32
N LEU A 247 -11.61 20.73 10.21
CA LEU A 247 -10.96 20.85 8.91
C LEU A 247 -11.45 22.07 8.15
N LEU A 248 -10.52 22.90 7.70
CA LEU A 248 -10.74 23.98 6.77
C LEU A 248 -10.29 23.55 5.36
N SER A 249 -11.20 23.47 4.41
CA SER A 249 -10.87 23.25 2.99
C SER A 249 -10.31 24.53 2.37
N VAL A 250 -9.09 24.44 1.83
CA VAL A 250 -8.35 25.55 1.23
C VAL A 250 -8.21 25.33 -0.27
N PRO A 251 -8.72 26.24 -1.12
CA PRO A 251 -8.67 26.08 -2.57
C PRO A 251 -7.22 26.01 -3.10
N LEU A 252 -7.10 25.35 -4.24
CA LEU A 252 -5.88 25.32 -5.04
C LEU A 252 -6.01 26.22 -6.26
N ASP A 253 -4.88 26.80 -6.66
CA ASP A 253 -4.67 27.40 -7.97
C ASP A 253 -3.48 26.75 -8.70
N ALA A 254 -3.05 27.29 -9.82
CA ALA A 254 -1.92 26.79 -10.61
C ALA A 254 -0.58 26.83 -9.84
N PHE A 255 -0.52 27.54 -8.73
CA PHE A 255 0.68 27.70 -7.90
C PHE A 255 0.61 26.94 -6.57
N GLY A 256 -0.42 26.11 -6.35
CA GLY A 256 -0.64 25.29 -5.17
C GLY A 256 -1.69 25.86 -4.21
N MET A 257 -1.61 25.52 -2.92
CA MET A 257 -2.52 25.95 -1.87
C MET A 257 -2.60 27.47 -1.80
N THR A 258 -3.82 28.05 -1.88
CA THR A 258 -3.99 29.51 -1.78
C THR A 258 -3.77 29.98 -0.35
N ILE A 259 -3.23 31.21 -0.20
CA ILE A 259 -3.04 31.87 1.09
C ILE A 259 -4.07 32.97 1.21
N ASP A 260 -5.07 32.79 2.07
CA ASP A 260 -6.09 33.79 2.32
C ASP A 260 -6.40 33.95 3.83
N LYS A 261 -7.23 34.93 4.17
CA LYS A 261 -7.56 35.25 5.56
C LYS A 261 -8.17 34.10 6.36
N ARG A 262 -8.72 33.09 5.71
CA ARG A 262 -9.32 31.92 6.40
C ARG A 262 -8.26 31.07 7.09
N LEU A 263 -7.02 31.08 6.56
CA LEU A 263 -5.90 30.36 7.17
C LEU A 263 -5.45 30.95 8.51
N THR A 264 -5.76 32.22 8.79
CA THR A 264 -5.34 32.92 10.00
C THR A 264 -5.75 32.21 11.29
N ASP A 265 -6.93 31.57 11.26
CA ASP A 265 -7.49 30.86 12.43
C ASP A 265 -7.00 29.41 12.56
N CYS A 266 -6.21 28.90 11.61
CA CYS A 266 -5.72 27.53 11.66
C CYS A 266 -4.51 27.42 12.60
N ASN A 267 -4.44 26.32 13.35
CA ASN A 267 -3.27 25.97 14.15
C ASN A 267 -2.23 25.22 13.30
N TYR A 268 -2.71 24.41 12.35
CA TYR A 268 -1.90 23.58 11.47
C TYR A 268 -2.32 23.76 10.02
N LEU A 269 -1.35 23.56 9.11
CA LEU A 269 -1.57 23.54 7.66
C LEU A 269 -1.01 22.24 7.11
N TYR A 270 -1.82 21.48 6.35
CA TYR A 270 -1.37 20.28 5.68
C TYR A 270 -1.34 20.50 4.17
N CYS A 271 -0.20 20.20 3.53
CA CYS A 271 -0.02 20.35 2.10
C CYS A 271 0.90 19.28 1.48
N THR A 272 0.73 19.06 0.17
CA THR A 272 1.52 18.15 -0.67
C THR A 272 2.25 18.93 -1.77
N PRO A 273 3.29 19.72 -1.44
CA PRO A 273 3.76 20.82 -2.30
C PRO A 273 4.58 20.39 -3.52
N SER A 274 5.15 19.19 -3.54
CA SER A 274 5.96 18.72 -4.68
C SER A 274 5.12 18.19 -5.82
N HIS A 275 4.11 17.39 -5.49
CA HIS A 275 3.09 16.86 -6.40
C HIS A 275 1.79 16.80 -5.62
N GLN A 276 0.97 17.84 -5.75
CA GLN A 276 -0.27 17.94 -5.01
C GLN A 276 -1.17 16.72 -5.26
N ALA A 277 -1.66 16.13 -4.19
CA ALA A 277 -2.58 14.99 -4.27
C ALA A 277 -4.04 15.47 -4.17
N PRO A 278 -4.86 15.31 -5.23
CA PRO A 278 -4.68 14.45 -6.41
C PRO A 278 -4.23 15.16 -7.69
N THR A 279 -4.09 16.49 -7.73
CA THR A 279 -4.02 17.29 -8.95
C THR A 279 -2.67 17.21 -9.68
N GLY A 280 -1.59 16.88 -8.98
CA GLY A 280 -0.23 16.90 -9.51
C GLY A 280 0.40 18.30 -9.59
N VAL A 281 -0.30 19.37 -9.19
CA VAL A 281 0.23 20.73 -9.17
C VAL A 281 1.45 20.81 -8.27
N THR A 282 2.52 21.45 -8.75
CA THR A 282 3.71 21.74 -7.96
C THR A 282 3.60 23.15 -7.37
N MET A 283 3.72 23.27 -6.05
CA MET A 283 3.68 24.57 -5.38
C MET A 283 4.89 25.42 -5.77
N SER A 284 4.64 26.67 -6.22
CA SER A 284 5.69 27.59 -6.64
C SER A 284 6.57 28.00 -5.46
N THR A 285 7.80 28.46 -5.76
CA THR A 285 8.74 28.94 -4.73
C THR A 285 8.17 30.13 -3.98
N GLU A 286 7.55 31.07 -4.68
CA GLU A 286 6.90 32.24 -4.09
C GLU A 286 5.77 31.83 -3.12
N ARG A 287 4.96 30.83 -3.51
CA ARG A 287 3.89 30.31 -2.67
C ARG A 287 4.45 29.61 -1.43
N ARG A 288 5.55 28.86 -1.55
CA ARG A 288 6.25 28.22 -0.41
C ARG A 288 6.74 29.27 0.59
N LEU A 289 7.41 30.33 0.11
CA LEU A 289 7.87 31.45 0.96
C LEU A 289 6.69 32.17 1.61
N GLY A 290 5.64 32.44 0.87
CA GLY A 290 4.41 33.05 1.39
C GLY A 290 3.76 32.20 2.49
N LEU A 291 3.71 30.88 2.31
CA LEU A 291 3.12 29.97 3.30
C LEU A 291 3.97 29.90 4.58
N LEU A 292 5.30 29.87 4.45
CA LEU A 292 6.22 29.91 5.60
C LEU A 292 6.09 31.24 6.36
N SER A 293 6.03 32.37 5.64
CA SER A 293 5.83 33.68 6.26
C SER A 293 4.50 33.79 6.98
N HIS A 294 3.43 33.24 6.38
CA HIS A 294 2.10 33.19 7.00
C HIS A 294 2.12 32.34 8.28
N ALA A 295 2.80 31.19 8.25
CA ALA A 295 2.92 30.31 9.41
C ALA A 295 3.68 30.97 10.57
N VAL A 296 4.72 31.76 10.28
CA VAL A 296 5.44 32.54 11.29
C VAL A 296 4.55 33.65 11.90
N LEU A 297 3.84 34.40 11.04
CA LEU A 297 2.99 35.51 11.46
C LEU A 297 1.82 35.05 12.36
N HIS A 298 1.26 33.87 12.11
CA HIS A 298 0.05 33.37 12.79
C HIS A 298 0.32 32.19 13.72
N ASP A 299 1.59 31.95 14.09
CA ASP A 299 2.01 30.88 15.01
C ASP A 299 1.50 29.48 14.59
N GLN A 300 1.62 29.15 13.30
CA GLN A 300 1.14 27.90 12.71
C GLN A 300 2.27 26.89 12.50
N ILE A 301 1.91 25.62 12.43
CA ILE A 301 2.79 24.51 12.05
C ILE A 301 2.35 23.97 10.70
N ILE A 302 3.31 23.73 9.80
CA ILE A 302 3.06 23.13 8.49
C ILE A 302 3.41 21.64 8.54
N ILE A 303 2.51 20.79 8.08
CA ILE A 303 2.72 19.37 7.86
C ILE A 303 2.91 19.18 6.35
N GLU A 304 4.16 19.00 5.93
CA GLU A 304 4.56 18.79 4.54
C GLU A 304 4.60 17.29 4.24
N ASP A 305 3.67 16.79 3.40
CA ASP A 305 3.67 15.40 2.93
C ASP A 305 4.27 15.33 1.52
N ASP A 306 5.50 14.84 1.44
CA ASP A 306 6.32 14.80 0.22
C ASP A 306 6.47 13.34 -0.26
N TYR A 307 5.42 12.80 -0.82
CA TYR A 307 5.26 11.38 -1.08
C TYR A 307 5.94 10.84 -2.36
N GLU A 308 6.22 11.69 -3.35
CA GLU A 308 6.88 11.34 -4.63
C GLU A 308 7.94 12.39 -5.01
N PRO A 309 8.84 12.81 -4.09
CA PRO A 309 9.66 14.00 -4.28
C PRO A 309 10.67 13.89 -5.43
N GLU A 310 11.09 12.67 -5.79
CA GLU A 310 12.11 12.45 -6.80
C GLU A 310 11.56 12.27 -8.22
N LEU A 311 10.24 12.24 -8.40
CA LEU A 311 9.61 11.93 -9.71
C LEU A 311 9.37 13.16 -10.59
N LYS A 312 10.14 14.23 -10.46
CA LYS A 312 10.14 15.34 -11.41
C LYS A 312 10.84 14.91 -12.70
N TYR A 313 10.23 15.15 -13.86
CA TYR A 313 10.74 14.68 -15.15
C TYR A 313 11.99 15.45 -15.58
N GLU A 314 11.93 16.78 -15.58
CA GLU A 314 13.02 17.63 -15.99
C GLU A 314 13.49 18.56 -14.86
N GLY A 315 14.78 18.84 -14.84
CA GLY A 315 15.41 19.75 -13.88
C GLY A 315 15.49 19.19 -12.46
N ALA A 316 15.93 20.02 -11.53
CA ALA A 316 15.95 19.71 -10.11
C ALA A 316 14.56 19.87 -9.49
N ALA A 317 14.21 19.00 -8.54
CA ALA A 317 13.04 19.23 -7.72
C ALA A 317 13.21 20.54 -6.91
N ALA A 318 12.11 21.29 -6.74
CA ALA A 318 12.13 22.45 -5.85
C ALA A 318 12.52 22.02 -4.43
N ALA A 319 13.26 22.87 -3.70
CA ALA A 319 13.60 22.60 -2.31
C ALA A 319 12.32 22.37 -1.48
N ALA A 320 12.36 21.44 -0.53
CA ALA A 320 11.23 21.20 0.36
C ALA A 320 10.89 22.47 1.18
N LEU A 321 9.63 22.60 1.64
CA LEU A 321 9.28 23.64 2.62
C LEU A 321 10.17 23.52 3.86
N LYS A 322 10.41 22.28 4.31
CA LYS A 322 11.32 21.97 5.43
C LYS A 322 12.73 22.52 5.22
N ALA A 323 13.24 22.47 3.99
CA ALA A 323 14.58 23.01 3.66
C ALA A 323 14.63 24.54 3.69
N MET A 324 13.49 25.19 3.42
CA MET A 324 13.36 26.64 3.41
C MET A 324 12.95 27.20 4.78
N ASP A 325 12.52 26.33 5.71
CA ASP A 325 12.04 26.70 7.04
C ASP A 325 13.19 27.04 7.99
N GLN A 326 13.32 28.30 8.32
CA GLN A 326 14.28 28.82 9.32
C GLN A 326 13.70 28.94 10.73
N SER A 327 12.37 28.69 10.87
CA SER A 327 11.65 28.91 12.13
C SER A 327 11.35 27.61 12.90
N GLY A 328 11.66 26.45 12.32
CA GLY A 328 11.40 25.13 12.92
C GLY A 328 9.91 24.72 12.90
N ARG A 329 9.10 25.33 12.02
CA ARG A 329 7.63 25.15 11.95
C ARG A 329 7.18 24.08 10.97
N VAL A 330 8.08 23.46 10.22
CA VAL A 330 7.72 22.43 9.25
C VAL A 330 8.01 21.03 9.78
N ILE A 331 6.99 20.19 9.82
CA ILE A 331 7.08 18.74 10.01
C ILE A 331 7.06 18.12 8.61
N TYR A 332 8.14 17.42 8.25
CA TYR A 332 8.29 16.81 6.94
C TYR A 332 8.01 15.32 6.99
N LEU A 333 7.14 14.83 6.11
CA LEU A 333 6.87 13.40 5.91
C LEU A 333 7.29 12.99 4.51
N SER A 334 7.83 11.76 4.38
CA SER A 334 8.08 11.18 3.07
C SER A 334 8.04 9.65 3.10
N SER A 335 8.03 9.03 1.93
CA SER A 335 7.88 7.59 1.76
C SER A 335 8.92 7.02 0.82
N LEU A 336 9.57 5.92 1.23
CA LEU A 336 10.37 5.07 0.35
C LEU A 336 9.50 4.03 -0.37
N SER A 337 8.35 3.65 0.23
CA SER A 337 7.48 2.59 -0.30
C SER A 337 6.89 2.90 -1.67
N LYS A 338 6.58 4.18 -1.93
CA LYS A 338 5.99 4.58 -3.21
C LYS A 338 6.93 4.41 -4.39
N LEU A 339 8.20 4.61 -4.16
CA LEU A 339 9.22 4.55 -5.18
C LEU A 339 9.74 3.13 -5.39
N VAL A 340 9.86 2.36 -4.31
CA VAL A 340 10.38 0.97 -4.39
C VAL A 340 9.21 -0.01 -4.58
N CYS A 341 8.37 -0.14 -3.57
CA CYS A 341 7.23 -1.07 -3.58
C CYS A 341 6.24 -0.68 -2.47
N PRO A 342 4.94 -0.47 -2.76
CA PRO A 342 3.94 -0.09 -1.75
C PRO A 342 3.85 -1.04 -0.56
N GLY A 343 4.10 -2.33 -0.77
CA GLY A 343 4.08 -3.36 0.26
C GLY A 343 5.23 -3.29 1.28
N LEU A 344 6.29 -2.54 1.02
CA LEU A 344 7.39 -2.37 1.96
C LEU A 344 7.01 -1.61 3.22
N ARG A 345 6.05 -0.67 3.10
CA ARG A 345 5.56 0.12 4.21
C ARG A 345 6.67 0.80 4.99
N ILE A 346 7.52 1.57 4.32
CA ILE A 346 8.58 2.37 4.92
C ILE A 346 8.37 3.84 4.58
N GLY A 347 8.25 4.67 5.60
CA GLY A 347 8.24 6.13 5.53
C GLY A 347 9.09 6.72 6.65
N TYR A 348 9.18 8.02 6.67
CA TYR A 348 9.89 8.73 7.74
C TYR A 348 9.33 10.13 7.96
N ILE A 349 9.55 10.64 9.18
CA ILE A 349 9.24 12.00 9.60
C ILE A 349 10.55 12.71 9.93
N VAL A 350 10.66 13.99 9.56
CA VAL A 350 11.72 14.90 10.02
C VAL A 350 11.08 16.08 10.74
N GLY A 351 11.41 16.24 12.01
CA GLY A 351 10.80 17.26 12.85
C GLY A 351 11.70 17.71 14.01
N PRO A 352 11.23 18.63 14.86
CA PRO A 352 11.94 18.99 16.09
C PRO A 352 12.14 17.75 16.98
N GLU A 353 13.28 17.67 17.65
CA GLU A 353 13.67 16.55 18.52
C GLU A 353 12.58 16.21 19.55
N GLN A 354 12.02 17.21 20.22
CA GLN A 354 10.97 17.02 21.20
C GLN A 354 9.72 16.35 20.62
N LEU A 355 9.28 16.77 19.43
CA LEU A 355 8.14 16.15 18.73
C LEU A 355 8.48 14.70 18.34
N VAL A 356 9.65 14.48 17.77
CA VAL A 356 10.09 13.15 17.33
C VAL A 356 10.18 12.19 18.51
N ALA A 357 10.64 12.62 19.67
CA ALA A 357 10.65 11.82 20.90
C ALA A 357 9.23 11.39 21.34
N GLU A 358 8.27 12.31 21.30
CA GLU A 358 6.87 12.03 21.63
C GLU A 358 6.23 11.06 20.62
N LEU A 359 6.46 11.29 19.32
CA LEU A 359 5.96 10.40 18.27
C LEU A 359 6.55 8.98 18.39
N ARG A 360 7.84 8.84 18.75
CA ARG A 360 8.46 7.54 19.03
C ARG A 360 7.82 6.83 20.22
N SER A 361 7.52 7.57 21.28
CA SER A 361 6.83 7.03 22.46
C SER A 361 5.45 6.49 22.08
N LEU A 362 4.68 7.26 21.31
CA LEU A 362 3.37 6.83 20.82
C LEU A 362 3.48 5.62 19.88
N ARG A 363 4.43 5.62 18.95
CA ARG A 363 4.68 4.47 18.06
C ARG A 363 5.02 3.20 18.85
N LYS A 364 5.85 3.32 19.89
CA LYS A 364 6.22 2.19 20.75
C LYS A 364 5.00 1.57 21.45
N LEU A 365 4.06 2.39 21.91
CA LEU A 365 2.80 1.92 22.51
C LEU A 365 1.91 1.23 21.44
N MET A 366 1.96 1.68 20.20
CA MET A 366 1.10 1.20 19.13
C MET A 366 1.59 -0.13 18.50
N ILE A 367 2.89 -0.22 18.18
CA ILE A 367 3.45 -1.34 17.42
C ILE A 367 4.77 -1.88 17.98
N ARG A 368 5.23 -1.38 19.11
CA ARG A 368 6.50 -1.71 19.77
C ARG A 368 7.72 -1.31 18.91
N GLN A 369 7.93 -1.96 17.76
CA GLN A 369 9.01 -1.67 16.81
C GLN A 369 8.57 -1.94 15.37
N LEU A 370 9.32 -1.40 14.41
CA LEU A 370 9.11 -1.63 12.99
C LEU A 370 9.71 -2.98 12.55
N PRO A 371 9.24 -3.60 11.44
CA PRO A 371 9.80 -4.83 10.89
C PRO A 371 11.28 -4.66 10.49
N GLY A 372 12.20 -5.16 11.31
CA GLY A 372 13.63 -4.91 11.16
C GLY A 372 14.23 -5.41 9.86
N ASN A 373 13.80 -6.56 9.35
CA ASN A 373 14.26 -7.11 8.08
C ASN A 373 13.95 -6.19 6.88
N ASN A 374 12.77 -5.53 6.86
CA ASN A 374 12.42 -4.59 5.80
C ASN A 374 13.31 -3.34 5.86
N LEU A 375 13.57 -2.84 7.07
CA LEU A 375 14.43 -1.67 7.28
C LEU A 375 15.86 -1.98 6.86
N ALA A 376 16.41 -3.15 7.23
CA ALA A 376 17.73 -3.59 6.85
C ALA A 376 17.86 -3.77 5.33
N SER A 377 16.86 -4.40 4.69
CA SER A 377 16.83 -4.55 3.21
C SER A 377 16.82 -3.20 2.51
N ALA A 378 16.03 -2.24 2.98
CA ALA A 378 15.96 -0.90 2.41
C ALA A 378 17.29 -0.13 2.61
N ALA A 379 17.92 -0.24 3.77
CA ALA A 379 19.22 0.37 4.05
C ALA A 379 20.29 -0.17 3.07
N GLN A 380 20.34 -1.48 2.84
CA GLN A 380 21.25 -2.11 1.89
C GLN A 380 20.97 -1.65 0.45
N PHE A 381 19.69 -1.62 0.05
CA PHE A 381 19.27 -1.18 -1.27
C PHE A 381 19.71 0.26 -1.59
N ILE A 382 19.57 1.18 -0.62
CA ILE A 382 20.05 2.56 -0.76
C ILE A 382 21.59 2.61 -0.75
N ARG A 383 22.23 1.90 0.19
CA ARG A 383 23.69 1.87 0.33
C ARG A 383 24.41 1.44 -0.94
N GLN A 384 23.88 0.42 -1.62
CA GLN A 384 24.43 -0.16 -2.84
C GLN A 384 24.13 0.67 -4.11
N GLY A 385 23.42 1.80 -4.01
CA GLY A 385 23.09 2.69 -5.12
C GLY A 385 21.94 2.20 -6.00
N HIS A 386 21.24 1.13 -5.59
CA HIS A 386 20.10 0.59 -6.35
C HIS A 386 18.92 1.55 -6.37
N TYR A 387 18.72 2.31 -5.28
CA TYR A 387 17.69 3.33 -5.18
C TYR A 387 17.85 4.41 -6.26
N ASP A 388 19.08 4.87 -6.51
CA ASP A 388 19.37 5.92 -7.50
C ASP A 388 19.09 5.45 -8.94
N ARG A 389 19.48 4.21 -9.24
CA ARG A 389 19.18 3.60 -10.53
C ARG A 389 17.68 3.45 -10.76
N LEU A 390 16.96 3.01 -9.73
CA LEU A 390 15.50 2.86 -9.79
C LEU A 390 14.83 4.20 -10.09
N ILE A 391 15.14 5.26 -9.35
CA ILE A 391 14.56 6.60 -9.56
C ILE A 391 14.83 7.09 -10.98
N GLY A 392 16.07 6.96 -11.48
CA GLY A 392 16.41 7.37 -12.83
C GLY A 392 15.62 6.59 -13.91
N ALA A 393 15.43 5.29 -13.72
CA ALA A 393 14.64 4.47 -14.62
C ALA A 393 13.13 4.83 -14.56
N MET A 394 12.59 5.03 -13.35
CA MET A 394 11.19 5.43 -13.15
C MET A 394 10.89 6.78 -13.80
N ARG A 395 11.71 7.80 -13.59
CA ARG A 395 11.53 9.14 -14.18
C ARG A 395 11.39 9.05 -15.69
N ARG A 396 12.36 8.40 -16.38
CA ARG A 396 12.32 8.22 -17.84
C ARG A 396 11.07 7.45 -18.30
N SER A 397 10.70 6.39 -17.58
CA SER A 397 9.52 5.60 -17.92
C SER A 397 8.22 6.40 -17.76
N LEU A 398 8.08 7.12 -16.65
CA LEU A 398 6.88 7.90 -16.36
C LEU A 398 6.73 9.08 -17.30
N GLU A 399 7.81 9.79 -17.61
CA GLU A 399 7.83 10.89 -18.59
C GLU A 399 7.35 10.42 -19.97
N ALA A 400 7.94 9.31 -20.48
CA ALA A 400 7.54 8.74 -21.76
C ALA A 400 6.05 8.32 -21.80
N LYS A 401 5.54 7.76 -20.70
CA LYS A 401 4.12 7.39 -20.59
C LYS A 401 3.23 8.63 -20.54
N ALA A 402 3.61 9.64 -19.75
CA ALA A 402 2.85 10.89 -19.61
C ALA A 402 2.70 11.60 -20.98
N THR A 403 3.79 11.71 -21.75
CA THR A 403 3.79 12.31 -23.10
C THR A 403 2.77 11.61 -23.99
N VAL A 404 2.83 10.27 -24.08
CA VAL A 404 1.89 9.50 -24.92
C VAL A 404 0.44 9.72 -24.50
N ILE A 405 0.16 9.71 -23.18
CA ILE A 405 -1.21 9.90 -22.68
C ILE A 405 -1.72 11.30 -23.00
N VAL A 406 -0.91 12.33 -22.73
CA VAL A 406 -1.29 13.73 -22.96
C VAL A 406 -1.57 13.98 -24.44
N ASP A 407 -0.72 13.50 -25.35
CA ASP A 407 -0.88 13.67 -26.80
C ASP A 407 -2.18 13.04 -27.31
N ILE A 408 -2.48 11.81 -26.83
CA ILE A 408 -3.72 11.12 -27.20
C ILE A 408 -4.94 11.87 -26.66
N LEU A 409 -4.92 12.27 -25.38
CA LEU A 409 -6.05 12.95 -24.76
C LEU A 409 -6.32 14.31 -25.41
N ARG A 410 -5.29 15.09 -25.71
CA ARG A 410 -5.45 16.37 -26.43
C ARG A 410 -6.04 16.19 -27.83
N LYS A 411 -5.62 15.15 -28.55
CA LYS A 411 -6.09 14.85 -29.90
C LYS A 411 -7.49 14.24 -29.92
N GLU A 412 -7.73 13.25 -29.07
CA GLU A 412 -8.93 12.42 -29.15
C GLU A 412 -10.03 12.83 -28.17
N LEU A 413 -9.71 13.63 -27.15
CA LEU A 413 -10.66 14.11 -26.15
C LEU A 413 -10.46 15.61 -25.86
N PRO A 414 -10.57 16.51 -26.87
CA PRO A 414 -10.25 17.93 -26.71
C PRO A 414 -11.17 18.67 -25.73
N VAL A 415 -12.30 18.08 -25.35
CA VAL A 415 -13.20 18.61 -24.32
C VAL A 415 -12.62 18.46 -22.90
N ALA A 416 -11.71 17.51 -22.68
CA ALA A 416 -11.07 17.32 -21.40
C ALA A 416 -10.09 18.46 -21.11
N GLN A 417 -10.20 19.02 -19.93
CA GLN A 417 -9.30 20.06 -19.43
C GLN A 417 -8.22 19.39 -18.59
N LEU A 418 -7.00 19.38 -19.11
CA LEU A 418 -5.83 18.80 -18.42
C LEU A 418 -4.58 19.62 -18.70
N GLU A 419 -3.66 19.60 -17.74
CA GLU A 419 -2.30 20.09 -17.92
C GLU A 419 -1.33 18.90 -18.02
N ALA A 420 -0.27 19.06 -18.81
CA ALA A 420 0.78 18.06 -18.87
C ALA A 420 1.51 18.01 -17.53
N PRO A 421 1.65 16.84 -16.89
CA PRO A 421 2.36 16.75 -15.64
C PRO A 421 3.86 17.02 -15.83
N THR A 422 4.45 17.78 -14.94
CA THR A 422 5.92 18.03 -14.89
C THR A 422 6.66 16.98 -14.05
N GLY A 423 5.92 16.04 -13.49
CA GLY A 423 6.42 14.97 -12.63
C GLY A 423 5.27 14.11 -12.08
N GLY A 424 5.63 13.18 -11.20
CA GLY A 424 4.66 12.29 -10.56
C GLY A 424 4.19 11.14 -11.46
N SER A 425 3.13 10.48 -11.06
CA SER A 425 2.67 9.21 -11.66
C SER A 425 1.22 9.24 -12.17
N ALA A 426 0.59 10.44 -12.22
CA ALA A 426 -0.82 10.57 -12.56
C ALA A 426 -1.10 11.81 -13.42
N ILE A 427 -2.15 11.74 -14.24
CA ILE A 427 -2.76 12.87 -14.92
C ILE A 427 -4.10 13.16 -14.28
N TRP A 428 -4.31 14.41 -13.89
CA TRP A 428 -5.55 14.93 -13.37
C TRP A 428 -6.28 15.70 -14.47
N MET A 429 -7.55 15.38 -14.68
CA MET A 429 -8.34 16.05 -15.72
C MET A 429 -9.78 16.27 -15.30
N ARG A 430 -10.38 17.33 -15.85
CA ARG A 430 -11.80 17.67 -15.74
C ARG A 430 -12.50 17.37 -17.06
N ILE A 431 -13.65 16.72 -16.98
CA ILE A 431 -14.53 16.46 -18.14
C ILE A 431 -15.81 17.26 -17.94
N PRO A 432 -15.93 18.46 -18.59
CA PRO A 432 -17.10 19.31 -18.43
C PRO A 432 -18.38 18.64 -18.94
N GLY A 433 -19.50 18.89 -18.25
CA GLY A 433 -20.82 18.45 -18.70
C GLY A 433 -21.12 16.96 -18.54
N HIS A 434 -20.24 16.19 -17.90
CA HIS A 434 -20.50 14.78 -17.59
C HIS A 434 -20.80 14.59 -16.09
N PRO A 435 -22.08 14.54 -15.69
CA PRO A 435 -22.47 14.65 -14.28
C PRO A 435 -22.32 13.35 -13.47
N ASN A 436 -21.97 12.19 -14.09
CA ASN A 436 -22.00 10.91 -13.39
C ASN A 436 -20.67 10.13 -13.53
N ALA A 437 -19.77 10.42 -12.60
CA ALA A 437 -18.45 9.75 -12.53
C ALA A 437 -18.56 8.23 -12.29
N ALA A 438 -19.54 7.76 -11.53
CA ALA A 438 -19.72 6.33 -11.27
C ALA A 438 -20.11 5.57 -12.55
N LYS A 439 -21.00 6.15 -13.38
CA LYS A 439 -21.35 5.58 -14.69
C LYS A 439 -20.15 5.56 -15.64
N LEU A 440 -19.32 6.60 -15.61
CA LEU A 440 -18.08 6.64 -16.40
C LEU A 440 -17.13 5.53 -15.97
N ARG A 441 -16.91 5.34 -14.66
CA ARG A 441 -16.05 4.25 -14.16
C ARG A 441 -16.56 2.87 -14.58
N ALA A 442 -17.87 2.63 -14.46
CA ALA A 442 -18.46 1.37 -14.90
C ALA A 442 -18.26 1.13 -16.41
N ALA A 443 -18.56 2.10 -17.25
CA ALA A 443 -18.37 1.99 -18.70
C ALA A 443 -16.88 1.81 -19.10
N CYS A 444 -15.96 2.47 -18.40
CA CYS A 444 -14.53 2.25 -18.59
C CYS A 444 -14.12 0.82 -18.21
N PHE A 445 -14.62 0.31 -17.08
CA PHE A 445 -14.32 -1.05 -16.62
C PHE A 445 -14.84 -2.09 -17.61
N ASP A 446 -16.07 -1.94 -18.11
CA ASP A 446 -16.65 -2.80 -19.14
C ASP A 446 -15.83 -2.78 -20.45
N ALA A 447 -15.18 -1.66 -20.75
CA ALA A 447 -14.27 -1.51 -21.88
C ALA A 447 -12.82 -1.99 -21.58
N GLY A 448 -12.57 -2.53 -20.39
CA GLY A 448 -11.27 -3.03 -19.96
C GLY A 448 -10.32 -1.96 -19.41
N VAL A 449 -10.81 -0.77 -19.07
CA VAL A 449 -10.04 0.33 -18.47
C VAL A 449 -10.49 0.54 -17.03
N LEU A 450 -9.60 0.31 -16.08
CA LEU A 450 -9.87 0.56 -14.67
C LEU A 450 -9.35 1.94 -14.26
N ILE A 451 -10.22 2.74 -13.64
CA ILE A 451 -9.89 4.04 -13.04
C ILE A 451 -10.43 4.11 -11.61
N ASP A 452 -9.66 4.75 -10.73
CA ASP A 452 -10.05 4.92 -9.32
C ASP A 452 -11.11 6.04 -9.14
N PRO A 453 -11.98 5.97 -8.12
CA PRO A 453 -12.88 7.06 -7.77
C PRO A 453 -12.10 8.29 -7.28
N VAL A 454 -12.57 9.48 -7.64
CA VAL A 454 -11.94 10.76 -7.25
C VAL A 454 -12.80 11.58 -6.29
N GLU A 455 -14.05 11.22 -6.11
CA GLU A 455 -14.98 11.92 -5.23
C GLU A 455 -14.46 12.05 -3.78
N PRO A 456 -13.74 11.05 -3.21
CA PRO A 456 -13.21 11.14 -1.86
C PRO A 456 -12.11 12.20 -1.66
N TYR A 457 -11.50 12.71 -2.75
CA TYR A 457 -10.53 13.81 -2.65
C TYR A 457 -11.19 15.15 -2.35
N PHE A 458 -12.52 15.25 -2.55
CA PHE A 458 -13.28 16.46 -2.32
C PHE A 458 -14.03 16.42 -0.98
N ALA A 459 -14.07 17.55 -0.28
CA ALA A 459 -14.92 17.70 0.91
C ALA A 459 -16.41 17.70 0.56
N ASN A 460 -16.73 18.28 -0.63
CA ASN A 460 -18.08 18.30 -1.18
C ASN A 460 -18.06 17.73 -2.60
N PRO A 461 -19.10 17.01 -3.04
CA PRO A 461 -19.15 16.46 -4.39
C PRO A 461 -18.91 17.54 -5.46
N PRO A 462 -17.96 17.32 -6.38
CA PRO A 462 -17.68 18.29 -7.44
C PRO A 462 -18.82 18.34 -8.46
N LYS A 463 -19.06 19.53 -9.04
CA LYS A 463 -20.11 19.74 -10.06
C LYS A 463 -19.78 19.05 -11.38
N ASP A 464 -18.51 18.94 -11.72
CA ASP A 464 -18.02 18.29 -12.94
C ASP A 464 -17.44 16.90 -12.63
N THR A 465 -17.31 16.10 -13.69
CA THR A 465 -16.59 14.83 -13.59
C THR A 465 -15.10 15.08 -13.65
N TRP A 466 -14.43 14.66 -12.61
CA TRP A 466 -12.97 14.61 -12.55
C TRP A 466 -12.48 13.19 -12.74
N VAL A 467 -11.29 13.04 -13.28
CA VAL A 467 -10.62 11.76 -13.48
C VAL A 467 -9.15 11.89 -13.12
N ARG A 468 -8.64 10.89 -12.44
CA ARG A 468 -7.21 10.71 -12.19
C ARG A 468 -6.73 9.44 -12.90
N LEU A 469 -5.92 9.59 -13.93
CA LEU A 469 -5.27 8.47 -14.61
C LEU A 469 -3.90 8.25 -13.99
N ASN A 470 -3.77 7.26 -13.14
CA ASN A 470 -2.48 6.85 -12.63
C ASN A 470 -1.85 5.84 -13.60
N PHE A 471 -0.65 6.12 -14.07
CA PHE A 471 0.02 5.34 -15.14
C PHE A 471 1.32 4.66 -14.69
N ALA A 472 1.62 4.64 -13.38
CA ALA A 472 2.84 4.03 -12.88
C ALA A 472 2.88 2.52 -13.19
N SER A 473 1.79 1.82 -12.89
CA SER A 473 1.71 0.36 -12.97
C SER A 473 1.47 -0.21 -14.36
N ILE A 474 0.82 0.58 -15.25
CA ILE A 474 0.49 0.08 -16.59
C ILE A 474 1.76 -0.13 -17.44
N PRO A 475 1.94 -1.29 -18.09
CA PRO A 475 3.06 -1.52 -19.02
C PRO A 475 3.09 -0.49 -20.14
N LYS A 476 4.31 -0.06 -20.54
CA LYS A 476 4.48 0.99 -21.56
C LYS A 476 3.75 0.66 -22.87
N GLU A 477 3.76 -0.60 -23.27
CA GLU A 477 3.15 -1.11 -24.50
C GLU A 477 1.62 -1.01 -24.49
N LEU A 478 1.02 -0.98 -23.31
CA LEU A 478 -0.43 -0.92 -23.13
C LEU A 478 -0.97 0.50 -22.94
N VAL A 479 -0.10 1.47 -22.63
CA VAL A 479 -0.48 2.85 -22.34
C VAL A 479 -1.27 3.49 -23.48
N GLU A 480 -0.75 3.41 -24.70
CA GLU A 480 -1.38 4.01 -25.88
C GLU A 480 -2.79 3.44 -26.11
N ARG A 481 -2.89 2.12 -26.14
CA ARG A 481 -4.17 1.43 -26.41
C ARG A 481 -5.19 1.69 -25.31
N GLY A 482 -4.78 1.60 -24.05
CA GLY A 482 -5.65 1.88 -22.89
C GLY A 482 -6.16 3.31 -22.89
N THR A 483 -5.30 4.30 -23.19
CA THR A 483 -5.68 5.70 -23.28
C THR A 483 -6.67 5.97 -24.43
N ARG A 484 -6.49 5.36 -25.60
CA ARG A 484 -7.44 5.48 -26.72
C ARG A 484 -8.80 4.89 -26.39
N ILE A 485 -8.84 3.72 -25.71
CA ILE A 485 -10.09 3.10 -25.25
C ILE A 485 -10.79 4.02 -24.25
N PHE A 486 -10.05 4.56 -23.28
CA PHE A 486 -10.58 5.54 -22.34
C PHE A 486 -11.20 6.75 -23.06
N ALA A 487 -10.44 7.40 -23.95
CA ALA A 487 -10.92 8.57 -24.69
C ALA A 487 -12.17 8.28 -25.53
N ARG A 488 -12.24 7.13 -26.18
CA ARG A 488 -13.41 6.67 -26.93
C ARG A 488 -14.63 6.46 -26.02
N THR A 489 -14.46 5.80 -24.89
CA THR A 489 -15.53 5.57 -23.91
C THR A 489 -16.11 6.88 -23.41
N VAL A 490 -15.28 7.84 -23.06
CA VAL A 490 -15.72 9.18 -22.63
C VAL A 490 -16.50 9.88 -23.74
N ARG A 491 -16.01 9.89 -25.00
CA ARG A 491 -16.71 10.51 -26.15
C ARG A 491 -18.10 9.91 -26.36
N THR A 492 -18.20 8.57 -26.36
CA THR A 492 -19.48 7.89 -26.54
C THR A 492 -20.49 8.30 -25.47
N MET A 493 -20.05 8.41 -24.23
CA MET A 493 -20.92 8.82 -23.13
C MET A 493 -21.35 10.29 -23.21
N LEU A 494 -20.46 11.19 -23.65
CA LEU A 494 -20.80 12.60 -23.86
C LEU A 494 -21.83 12.76 -24.98
N GLN A 495 -21.68 12.04 -26.10
CA GLN A 495 -22.65 12.04 -27.20
C GLN A 495 -24.02 11.52 -26.75
N ALA A 496 -24.05 10.41 -26.00
CA ALA A 496 -25.29 9.86 -25.48
C ALA A 496 -26.01 10.81 -24.48
N SER A 497 -25.25 11.66 -23.78
CA SER A 497 -25.80 12.66 -22.85
C SER A 497 -26.38 13.89 -23.59
N GLN A 498 -25.85 14.24 -24.76
CA GLN A 498 -26.36 15.34 -25.60
C GLN A 498 -27.69 14.99 -26.29
N VAL A 499 -27.87 13.73 -26.69
CA VAL A 499 -29.11 13.26 -27.33
C VAL A 499 -30.32 13.19 -26.37
N LYS A 500 -30.05 13.18 -25.05
CA LYS A 500 -31.10 13.12 -24.01
C LYS A 500 -31.49 14.48 -23.45
N ARG A 501 -30.88 15.57 -23.89
CA ARG A 501 -31.27 16.97 -23.61
C ARG A 501 -32.02 17.52 -24.78
#